data_af617f7b70b46a6cdd48eceb88a5038b
#
_entry.id   af617f7b70b46a6cdd48eceb88a5038b
#
_cell.length_a   1.000
_cell.length_b   1.000
_cell.length_c   1.000
_cell.angle_alpha   90.00
_cell.angle_beta   90.00
_cell.angle_gamma   90.00
#
_symmetry.space_group_name_H-M   'P 1'
#
loop_
_entity.id
_entity.type
_entity.pdbx_description
1 polymer ?
#
loop_
_entity_poly.entity_id
_entity_poly.type
_entity_poly.pdbx_seq_one_letter_code
_entity_poly.pdbx_strand_id
1 'polypeptide(L)'
;MMNQDRITGYINSLDKGHGELCDRIAREARAAYVPIIRRETAAFLQTMVTAAKPAGILEVGTAVGYSALLMAQVMPAECHITTIEKYKPRIPLAREHFRQAGMEERITLIEGDAGEVLEQLSGTFGFIFMDAAKGQYIHWLPRILELLEPGGVLFSDNVLQDGDIVESRFAVERRNRTIHGRMREYLYVLTHTEELQTSIIPIGDGVALSVKR
;
A
#
# COMPACT_ATOMS: atom_id res chain seq x y z
N MET A 1 -7.43 -26.43 -12.85
CA MET A 1 -7.26 -25.04 -12.41
C MET A 1 -7.52 -24.98 -10.90
N MET A 2 -6.58 -24.54 -10.08
CA MET A 2 -6.80 -24.39 -8.63
C MET A 2 -7.81 -23.28 -8.40
N ASN A 3 -8.78 -23.51 -7.52
CA ASN A 3 -9.76 -22.49 -7.15
C ASN A 3 -9.08 -21.48 -6.21
N GLN A 4 -8.76 -20.30 -6.72
CA GLN A 4 -8.06 -19.23 -6.00
C GLN A 4 -8.78 -18.88 -4.69
N ASP A 5 -10.11 -18.79 -4.70
CA ASP A 5 -10.91 -18.43 -3.52
C ASP A 5 -10.78 -19.45 -2.38
N ARG A 6 -10.68 -20.74 -2.70
CA ARG A 6 -10.48 -21.79 -1.68
C ARG A 6 -9.11 -21.70 -1.04
N ILE A 7 -8.09 -21.39 -1.85
CA ILE A 7 -6.71 -21.21 -1.34
C ILE A 7 -6.65 -19.98 -0.44
N THR A 8 -7.16 -18.86 -0.90
CA THR A 8 -7.23 -17.61 -0.12
C THR A 8 -8.02 -17.82 1.18
N GLY A 9 -9.16 -18.52 1.12
CA GLY A 9 -9.95 -18.87 2.31
C GLY A 9 -9.15 -19.71 3.31
N TYR A 10 -8.40 -20.69 2.83
CA TYR A 10 -7.52 -21.49 3.70
C TYR A 10 -6.40 -20.65 4.31
N ILE A 11 -5.68 -19.84 3.51
CA ILE A 11 -4.63 -18.95 4.01
C ILE A 11 -5.17 -18.01 5.09
N ASN A 12 -6.32 -17.37 4.82
CA ASN A 12 -6.96 -16.47 5.77
C ASN A 12 -7.45 -17.17 7.06
N SER A 13 -7.71 -18.48 7.00
CA SER A 13 -8.06 -19.26 8.20
C SER A 13 -6.86 -19.53 9.13
N LEU A 14 -5.64 -19.43 8.62
CA LEU A 14 -4.39 -19.57 9.39
C LEU A 14 -3.96 -18.27 10.06
N ASP A 15 -4.54 -17.14 9.64
CA ASP A 15 -4.22 -15.83 10.18
C ASP A 15 -4.76 -15.69 11.63
N LYS A 16 -3.89 -15.27 12.53
CA LYS A 16 -4.21 -15.09 13.97
C LYS A 16 -4.86 -13.74 14.28
N GLY A 17 -5.09 -12.89 13.25
CA GLY A 17 -5.53 -11.50 13.42
C GLY A 17 -4.36 -10.56 13.73
N HIS A 18 -4.68 -9.27 13.81
CA HIS A 18 -3.70 -8.20 13.97
C HIS A 18 -3.88 -7.45 15.32
N GLY A 19 -4.53 -8.12 16.28
CA GLY A 19 -4.86 -7.55 17.59
C GLY A 19 -6.20 -6.83 17.61
N GLU A 20 -6.75 -6.67 18.81
CA GLU A 20 -8.14 -6.21 19.05
C GLU A 20 -8.46 -4.89 18.33
N LEU A 21 -7.56 -3.90 18.43
CA LEU A 21 -7.74 -2.59 17.79
C LEU A 21 -7.78 -2.70 16.26
N CYS A 22 -6.78 -3.32 15.64
CA CYS A 22 -6.71 -3.45 14.18
C CYS A 22 -7.87 -4.30 13.63
N ASP A 23 -8.22 -5.38 14.31
CA ASP A 23 -9.35 -6.24 13.93
C ASP A 23 -10.69 -5.51 14.03
N ARG A 24 -10.86 -4.63 15.04
CA ARG A 24 -12.02 -3.75 15.17
C ARG A 24 -12.07 -2.73 14.02
N ILE A 25 -10.96 -2.02 13.76
CA ILE A 25 -10.87 -1.06 12.65
C ILE A 25 -11.20 -1.73 11.31
N ALA A 26 -10.68 -2.94 11.07
CA ALA A 26 -10.96 -3.67 9.84
C ALA A 26 -12.45 -4.05 9.70
N ARG A 27 -13.12 -4.44 10.79
CA ARG A 27 -14.56 -4.73 10.76
C ARG A 27 -15.39 -3.46 10.48
N GLU A 28 -15.08 -2.37 11.17
CA GLU A 28 -15.77 -1.08 11.03
C GLU A 28 -15.57 -0.51 9.62
N ALA A 29 -14.35 -0.54 9.09
CA ALA A 29 -14.03 -0.08 7.74
C ALA A 29 -14.82 -0.87 6.68
N ARG A 30 -14.85 -2.20 6.77
CA ARG A 30 -15.62 -3.04 5.84
C ARG A 30 -17.13 -2.77 5.94
N ALA A 31 -17.67 -2.62 7.14
CA ALA A 31 -19.08 -2.29 7.35
C ALA A 31 -19.46 -0.92 6.77
N ALA A 32 -18.52 0.03 6.77
CA ALA A 32 -18.68 1.38 6.20
C ALA A 32 -18.25 1.47 4.73
N TYR A 33 -17.95 0.36 4.07
CA TYR A 33 -17.44 0.30 2.69
C TYR A 33 -16.18 1.16 2.46
N VAL A 34 -15.35 1.33 3.49
CA VAL A 34 -14.04 1.96 3.35
C VAL A 34 -13.07 0.92 2.79
N PRO A 35 -12.42 1.19 1.65
CA PRO A 35 -11.42 0.28 1.13
C PRO A 35 -10.23 0.20 2.08
N ILE A 36 -9.87 -1.01 2.45
CA ILE A 36 -8.67 -1.33 3.22
C ILE A 36 -8.00 -2.54 2.58
N ILE A 37 -6.70 -2.66 2.80
CA ILE A 37 -5.89 -3.78 2.32
C ILE A 37 -6.52 -5.13 2.67
N ARG A 38 -6.47 -6.10 1.75
CA ARG A 38 -6.98 -7.46 1.96
C ARG A 38 -6.15 -8.19 3.01
N ARG A 39 -6.77 -9.16 3.69
CA ARG A 39 -6.18 -9.83 4.86
C ARG A 39 -4.87 -10.54 4.53
N GLU A 40 -4.83 -11.30 3.44
CA GLU A 40 -3.64 -11.97 2.94
C GLU A 40 -2.54 -10.99 2.52
N THR A 41 -2.92 -9.85 1.93
CA THR A 41 -1.97 -8.79 1.55
C THR A 41 -1.44 -8.08 2.81
N ALA A 42 -2.27 -7.90 3.83
CA ALA A 42 -1.86 -7.32 5.12
C ALA A 42 -0.77 -8.16 5.81
N ALA A 43 -0.95 -9.48 5.86
CA ALA A 43 0.05 -10.40 6.39
C ALA A 43 1.36 -10.35 5.58
N PHE A 44 1.26 -10.25 4.25
CA PHE A 44 2.44 -10.10 3.40
C PHE A 44 3.14 -8.75 3.59
N LEU A 45 2.39 -7.65 3.72
CA LEU A 45 2.94 -6.33 4.02
C LEU A 45 3.73 -6.34 5.33
N GLN A 46 3.17 -6.89 6.41
CA GLN A 46 3.87 -7.03 7.69
C GLN A 46 5.15 -7.88 7.57
N THR A 47 5.09 -8.98 6.83
CA THR A 47 6.26 -9.83 6.57
C THR A 47 7.37 -9.05 5.86
N MET A 48 7.02 -8.24 4.85
CA MET A 48 7.97 -7.44 4.09
C MET A 48 8.58 -6.30 4.93
N VAL A 49 7.80 -5.61 5.75
CA VAL A 49 8.32 -4.59 6.68
C VAL A 49 9.25 -5.22 7.71
N THR A 50 8.89 -6.40 8.24
CA THR A 50 9.76 -7.15 9.18
C THR A 50 11.08 -7.56 8.54
N ALA A 51 11.06 -7.98 7.27
CA ALA A 51 12.26 -8.38 6.54
C ALA A 51 13.14 -7.18 6.15
N ALA A 52 12.53 -6.10 5.67
CA ALA A 52 13.22 -4.90 5.21
C ALA A 52 13.84 -4.09 6.36
N LYS A 53 13.23 -4.11 7.56
CA LYS A 53 13.67 -3.34 8.74
C LYS A 53 13.97 -1.88 8.44
N PRO A 54 13.04 -1.13 7.82
CA PRO A 54 13.30 0.24 7.37
C PRO A 54 13.50 1.19 8.54
N ALA A 55 14.32 2.22 8.34
CA ALA A 55 14.43 3.33 9.28
C ALA A 55 13.26 4.33 9.13
N GLY A 56 12.70 4.45 7.92
CA GLY A 56 11.53 5.26 7.61
C GLY A 56 10.61 4.57 6.62
N ILE A 57 9.31 4.76 6.81
CA ILE A 57 8.25 4.26 5.93
C ILE A 57 7.46 5.44 5.38
N LEU A 58 7.23 5.46 4.07
CA LEU A 58 6.27 6.35 3.43
C LEU A 58 5.05 5.54 3.00
N GLU A 59 3.87 5.98 3.41
CA GLU A 59 2.59 5.44 2.96
C GLU A 59 1.85 6.47 2.12
N VAL A 60 1.43 6.11 0.92
CA VAL A 60 0.61 6.94 0.05
C VAL A 60 -0.80 6.37 0.03
N GLY A 61 -1.68 7.00 0.83
CA GLY A 61 -3.05 6.55 1.07
C GLY A 61 -3.27 5.98 2.47
N THR A 62 -3.59 6.86 3.43
CA THR A 62 -3.83 6.48 4.85
C THR A 62 -5.18 5.80 5.05
N ALA A 63 -6.21 6.23 4.31
CA ALA A 63 -7.62 5.92 4.58
C ALA A 63 -7.98 6.13 6.07
N VAL A 64 -8.30 5.07 6.79
CA VAL A 64 -8.60 5.11 8.24
C VAL A 64 -7.39 4.73 9.11
N GLY A 65 -6.19 4.63 8.55
CA GLY A 65 -4.95 4.33 9.28
C GLY A 65 -4.69 2.85 9.55
N TYR A 66 -5.45 1.95 8.93
CA TYR A 66 -5.34 0.52 9.19
C TYR A 66 -3.98 -0.05 8.78
N SER A 67 -3.54 0.17 7.55
CA SER A 67 -2.24 -0.27 7.02
C SER A 67 -1.06 0.35 7.76
N ALA A 68 -1.12 1.64 8.09
CA ALA A 68 -0.10 2.31 8.91
C ALA A 68 0.07 1.61 10.27
N LEU A 69 -1.04 1.25 10.96
CA LEU A 69 -0.98 0.53 12.22
C LEU A 69 -0.44 -0.90 12.07
N LEU A 70 -0.77 -1.60 11.00
CA LEU A 70 -0.20 -2.92 10.70
C LEU A 70 1.33 -2.85 10.53
N MET A 71 1.81 -1.86 9.79
CA MET A 71 3.25 -1.63 9.62
C MET A 71 3.92 -1.25 10.94
N ALA A 72 3.26 -0.39 11.74
CA ALA A 72 3.77 0.07 13.04
C ALA A 72 3.95 -1.07 14.06
N GLN A 73 3.16 -2.14 13.99
CA GLN A 73 3.28 -3.30 14.86
C GLN A 73 4.57 -4.09 14.68
N VAL A 74 5.17 -4.02 13.49
CA VAL A 74 6.31 -4.87 13.10
C VAL A 74 7.56 -4.10 12.68
N MET A 75 7.47 -2.78 12.54
CA MET A 75 8.60 -1.94 12.19
C MET A 75 9.62 -1.83 13.33
N PRO A 76 10.91 -1.55 13.06
CA PRO A 76 11.92 -1.29 14.09
C PRO A 76 11.50 -0.19 15.06
N ALA A 77 12.01 -0.24 16.30
CA ALA A 77 11.67 0.72 17.35
C ALA A 77 11.95 2.18 16.95
N GLU A 78 13.02 2.40 16.20
CA GLU A 78 13.44 3.74 15.73
C GLU A 78 12.75 4.18 14.44
N CYS A 79 11.96 3.29 13.80
CA CYS A 79 11.31 3.59 12.54
C CYS A 79 10.16 4.57 12.73
N HIS A 80 9.98 5.47 11.75
CA HIS A 80 8.90 6.45 11.69
C HIS A 80 8.09 6.25 10.41
N ILE A 81 6.77 6.39 10.49
CA ILE A 81 5.86 6.34 9.33
C ILE A 81 5.42 7.75 8.99
N THR A 82 5.59 8.14 7.73
CA THR A 82 4.93 9.30 7.14
C THR A 82 3.82 8.80 6.24
N THR A 83 2.58 9.21 6.48
CA THR A 83 1.40 8.77 5.70
C THR A 83 0.62 9.96 5.15
N ILE A 84 0.08 9.84 3.94
CA ILE A 84 -0.58 10.94 3.21
C ILE A 84 -2.05 10.60 2.97
N GLU A 85 -2.95 11.54 3.30
CA GLU A 85 -4.39 11.41 3.04
C GLU A 85 -4.99 12.75 2.61
N LYS A 86 -5.79 12.72 1.54
CA LYS A 86 -6.50 13.91 1.06
C LYS A 86 -7.98 13.94 1.41
N TYR A 87 -8.57 12.79 1.70
CA TYR A 87 -10.01 12.70 1.96
C TYR A 87 -10.33 13.09 3.39
N LYS A 88 -10.63 14.37 3.58
CA LYS A 88 -10.85 15.00 4.89
C LYS A 88 -11.75 14.21 5.87
N PRO A 89 -12.84 13.53 5.45
CA PRO A 89 -13.67 12.78 6.39
C PRO A 89 -12.97 11.58 7.06
N ARG A 90 -11.90 11.02 6.47
CA ARG A 90 -11.15 9.88 7.04
C ARG A 90 -10.04 10.30 7.98
N ILE A 91 -9.49 11.50 7.80
CA ILE A 91 -8.35 12.02 8.56
C ILE A 91 -8.58 12.00 10.08
N PRO A 92 -9.72 12.51 10.61
CA PRO A 92 -9.98 12.44 12.05
C PRO A 92 -10.06 11.00 12.59
N LEU A 93 -10.58 10.06 11.80
CA LEU A 93 -10.65 8.65 12.17
C LEU A 93 -9.25 8.03 12.24
N ALA A 94 -8.40 8.28 11.23
CA ALA A 94 -7.03 7.80 11.24
C ALA A 94 -6.24 8.35 12.45
N ARG A 95 -6.33 9.64 12.73
CA ARG A 95 -5.69 10.25 13.92
C ARG A 95 -6.17 9.63 15.22
N GLU A 96 -7.48 9.39 15.37
CA GLU A 96 -8.03 8.74 16.55
C GLU A 96 -7.54 7.30 16.71
N HIS A 97 -7.43 6.54 15.60
CA HIS A 97 -6.88 5.20 15.63
C HIS A 97 -5.38 5.19 16.02
N PHE A 98 -4.58 6.15 15.52
CA PHE A 98 -3.19 6.30 15.93
C PHE A 98 -3.07 6.62 17.42
N ARG A 99 -3.94 7.50 17.95
CA ARG A 99 -4.01 7.83 19.36
C ARG A 99 -4.37 6.61 20.22
N GLN A 100 -5.37 5.82 19.83
CA GLN A 100 -5.75 4.59 20.53
C GLN A 100 -4.65 3.55 20.55
N ALA A 101 -3.80 3.54 19.52
CA ALA A 101 -2.63 2.66 19.41
C ALA A 101 -1.41 3.20 20.16
N GLY A 102 -1.42 4.45 20.65
CA GLY A 102 -0.24 5.12 21.24
C GLY A 102 0.87 5.37 20.23
N MET A 103 0.51 5.58 18.94
CA MET A 103 1.46 5.72 17.83
C MET A 103 1.57 7.14 17.27
N GLU A 104 1.01 8.14 17.95
CA GLU A 104 0.97 9.54 17.50
C GLU A 104 2.37 10.14 17.27
N GLU A 105 3.34 9.74 18.07
CA GLU A 105 4.73 10.22 17.93
C GLU A 105 5.53 9.46 16.85
N ARG A 106 5.02 8.29 16.41
CA ARG A 106 5.69 7.43 15.44
C ARG A 106 5.04 7.40 14.07
N ILE A 107 3.86 8.01 13.93
CA ILE A 107 3.12 8.13 12.67
C ILE A 107 2.74 9.58 12.43
N THR A 108 3.32 10.20 11.42
CA THR A 108 2.96 11.53 10.95
C THR A 108 1.98 11.45 9.80
N LEU A 109 0.76 11.94 9.99
CA LEU A 109 -0.23 12.06 8.93
C LEU A 109 -0.17 13.46 8.31
N ILE A 110 0.14 13.53 7.02
CA ILE A 110 0.14 14.74 6.20
C ILE A 110 -1.17 14.80 5.42
N GLU A 111 -1.92 15.89 5.63
CA GLU A 111 -3.17 16.16 4.92
C GLU A 111 -2.89 16.85 3.59
N GLY A 112 -3.24 16.23 2.48
CA GLY A 112 -3.06 16.84 1.17
C GLY A 112 -3.17 15.87 0.00
N ASP A 113 -3.12 16.42 -1.21
CA ASP A 113 -3.00 15.61 -2.42
C ASP A 113 -1.61 14.98 -2.48
N ALA A 114 -1.58 13.67 -2.75
CA ALA A 114 -0.32 12.93 -2.73
C ALA A 114 0.70 13.48 -3.74
N GLY A 115 0.26 13.94 -4.93
CA GLY A 115 1.16 14.54 -5.90
C GLY A 115 1.84 15.81 -5.37
N GLU A 116 1.10 16.67 -4.70
CA GLU A 116 1.63 17.91 -4.13
C GLU A 116 2.53 17.64 -2.91
N VAL A 117 2.12 16.73 -2.03
CA VAL A 117 2.87 16.38 -0.83
C VAL A 117 4.17 15.67 -1.19
N LEU A 118 4.16 14.72 -2.11
CA LEU A 118 5.37 14.02 -2.54
C LEU A 118 6.47 14.95 -3.04
N GLU A 119 6.12 16.00 -3.79
CA GLU A 119 7.08 17.01 -4.28
C GLU A 119 7.74 17.82 -3.14
N GLN A 120 7.05 17.96 -2.00
CA GLN A 120 7.53 18.72 -0.85
C GLN A 120 8.31 17.88 0.16
N LEU A 121 8.19 16.54 0.09
CA LEU A 121 8.92 15.66 0.98
C LEU A 121 10.44 15.75 0.72
N SER A 122 11.21 15.68 1.79
CA SER A 122 12.67 15.61 1.76
C SER A 122 13.15 14.35 2.46
N GLY A 123 14.38 13.93 2.16
CA GLY A 123 14.97 12.70 2.68
C GLY A 123 14.54 11.46 1.87
N THR A 124 14.82 10.29 2.43
CA THR A 124 14.56 9.00 1.77
C THR A 124 13.89 8.03 2.74
N PHE A 125 13.29 6.98 2.18
CA PHE A 125 12.57 5.95 2.93
C PHE A 125 13.06 4.57 2.53
N GLY A 126 13.29 3.70 3.51
CA GLY A 126 13.65 2.31 3.27
C GLY A 126 12.49 1.43 2.83
N PHE A 127 11.25 1.91 3.04
CA PHE A 127 10.03 1.24 2.60
C PHE A 127 8.98 2.24 2.14
N ILE A 128 8.41 2.05 0.96
CA ILE A 128 7.31 2.87 0.45
C ILE A 128 6.12 1.97 0.14
N PHE A 129 4.97 2.26 0.75
CA PHE A 129 3.71 1.58 0.52
C PHE A 129 2.77 2.47 -0.30
N MET A 130 2.36 1.98 -1.48
CA MET A 130 1.44 2.67 -2.39
C MET A 130 0.08 1.99 -2.38
N ASP A 131 -0.92 2.62 -1.77
CA ASP A 131 -2.33 2.19 -1.78
C ASP A 131 -3.27 3.39 -1.91
N ALA A 132 -3.17 4.09 -3.02
CA ALA A 132 -3.95 5.29 -3.30
C ALA A 132 -4.64 5.23 -4.68
N ALA A 133 -4.82 6.40 -5.32
CA ALA A 133 -5.44 6.51 -6.64
C ALA A 133 -4.58 5.85 -7.73
N LYS A 134 -4.92 4.63 -8.11
CA LYS A 134 -4.15 3.75 -9.03
C LYS A 134 -3.79 4.37 -10.38
N GLY A 135 -4.64 5.24 -10.90
CA GLY A 135 -4.36 6.00 -12.12
C GLY A 135 -3.26 7.05 -11.97
N GLN A 136 -2.74 7.28 -10.76
CA GLN A 136 -1.66 8.24 -10.49
C GLN A 136 -0.30 7.59 -10.28
N TYR A 137 -0.23 6.29 -10.03
CA TYR A 137 1.01 5.57 -9.70
C TYR A 137 2.12 5.84 -10.71
N ILE A 138 1.84 5.78 -12.00
CA ILE A 138 2.83 6.04 -13.06
C ILE A 138 3.36 7.50 -13.03
N HIS A 139 2.52 8.45 -12.64
CA HIS A 139 2.91 9.86 -12.56
C HIS A 139 3.73 10.15 -11.30
N TRP A 140 3.47 9.47 -10.20
CA TRP A 140 4.24 9.62 -8.96
C TRP A 140 5.54 8.82 -8.95
N LEU A 141 5.65 7.80 -9.82
CA LEU A 141 6.80 6.87 -9.82
C LEU A 141 8.16 7.56 -9.87
N PRO A 142 8.41 8.57 -10.72
CA PRO A 142 9.73 9.23 -10.74
C PRO A 142 10.09 9.80 -9.35
N ARG A 143 9.14 10.47 -8.70
CA ARG A 143 9.37 11.06 -7.38
C ARG A 143 9.49 9.97 -6.30
N ILE A 144 8.70 8.92 -6.38
CA ILE A 144 8.79 7.76 -5.47
C ILE A 144 10.18 7.11 -5.55
N LEU A 145 10.76 6.99 -6.73
CA LEU A 145 12.10 6.42 -6.90
C LEU A 145 13.21 7.32 -6.32
N GLU A 146 13.05 8.64 -6.39
CA GLU A 146 13.96 9.58 -5.72
C GLU A 146 13.88 9.45 -4.19
N LEU A 147 12.68 9.26 -3.65
CA LEU A 147 12.43 9.10 -2.22
C LEU A 147 12.78 7.69 -1.69
N LEU A 148 12.97 6.70 -2.56
CA LEU A 148 13.31 5.34 -2.19
C LEU A 148 14.82 5.18 -2.01
N GLU A 149 15.25 4.69 -0.86
CA GLU A 149 16.66 4.40 -0.58
C GLU A 149 17.22 3.29 -1.49
N PRO A 150 18.52 3.27 -1.79
CA PRO A 150 19.18 2.06 -2.29
C PRO A 150 18.95 0.88 -1.33
N GLY A 151 18.55 -0.28 -1.84
CA GLY A 151 18.10 -1.42 -1.05
C GLY A 151 16.68 -1.29 -0.51
N GLY A 152 16.03 -0.14 -0.67
CA GLY A 152 14.66 0.11 -0.21
C GLY A 152 13.61 -0.66 -1.00
N VAL A 153 12.47 -0.88 -0.38
CA VAL A 153 11.34 -1.65 -0.92
C VAL A 153 10.19 -0.72 -1.30
N LEU A 154 9.73 -0.82 -2.54
CA LEU A 154 8.47 -0.26 -3.01
C LEU A 154 7.43 -1.37 -3.10
N PHE A 155 6.37 -1.26 -2.29
CA PHE A 155 5.24 -2.17 -2.24
C PHE A 155 3.99 -1.45 -2.80
N SER A 156 3.52 -1.87 -3.96
CA SER A 156 2.35 -1.26 -4.62
C SER A 156 1.18 -2.23 -4.63
N ASP A 157 0.09 -1.86 -3.97
CA ASP A 157 -1.11 -2.70 -3.84
C ASP A 157 -2.12 -2.46 -4.97
N ASN A 158 -2.98 -3.45 -5.20
CA ASN A 158 -4.08 -3.49 -6.16
C ASN A 158 -3.64 -3.27 -7.63
N VAL A 159 -2.50 -3.81 -8.01
CA VAL A 159 -1.95 -3.61 -9.35
C VAL A 159 -2.59 -4.50 -10.43
N LEU A 160 -3.35 -5.56 -10.04
CA LEU A 160 -4.02 -6.46 -10.98
C LEU A 160 -5.49 -6.12 -11.23
N GLN A 161 -6.07 -5.18 -10.46
CA GLN A 161 -7.42 -4.62 -10.68
C GLN A 161 -8.51 -5.70 -10.82
N ASP A 162 -8.61 -6.60 -9.84
CA ASP A 162 -9.55 -7.74 -9.84
C ASP A 162 -9.49 -8.60 -11.12
N GLY A 163 -8.33 -8.60 -11.80
CA GLY A 163 -8.09 -9.34 -13.04
C GLY A 163 -8.27 -8.51 -14.32
N ASP A 164 -8.83 -7.31 -14.25
CA ASP A 164 -9.00 -6.44 -15.43
C ASP A 164 -7.68 -6.20 -16.17
N ILE A 165 -6.54 -6.23 -15.47
CA ILE A 165 -5.21 -5.94 -16.03
C ILE A 165 -4.83 -6.87 -17.20
N VAL A 166 -5.32 -8.11 -17.24
CA VAL A 166 -5.02 -9.08 -18.31
C VAL A 166 -5.96 -8.94 -19.50
N GLU A 167 -7.08 -8.23 -19.32
CA GLU A 167 -8.06 -8.05 -20.37
C GLU A 167 -7.60 -7.04 -21.43
N SER A 168 -8.23 -7.10 -22.60
CA SER A 168 -8.03 -6.05 -23.59
C SER A 168 -8.67 -4.74 -23.09
N ARG A 169 -8.10 -3.60 -23.49
CA ARG A 169 -8.67 -2.27 -23.15
C ARG A 169 -10.17 -2.13 -23.56
N PHE A 170 -10.59 -2.88 -24.56
CA PHE A 170 -11.98 -2.80 -25.07
C PHE A 170 -12.95 -3.65 -24.23
N ALA A 171 -12.46 -4.69 -23.53
CA ALA A 171 -13.24 -5.52 -22.63
C ALA A 171 -13.48 -4.83 -21.27
N VAL A 172 -12.57 -3.92 -20.89
CA VAL A 172 -12.69 -3.15 -19.64
C VAL A 172 -13.75 -2.05 -19.77
N GLU A 173 -14.53 -1.82 -18.71
CA GLU A 173 -15.52 -0.74 -18.65
C GLU A 173 -14.91 0.62 -19.04
N ARG A 174 -15.64 1.40 -19.85
CA ARG A 174 -15.15 2.68 -20.41
C ARG A 174 -14.56 3.62 -19.35
N ARG A 175 -15.19 3.70 -18.17
CA ARG A 175 -14.72 4.54 -17.05
C ARG A 175 -13.35 4.12 -16.50
N ASN A 176 -13.01 2.81 -16.58
CA ASN A 176 -11.79 2.24 -16.03
C ASN A 176 -10.64 2.17 -17.05
N ARG A 177 -10.89 2.43 -18.35
CA ARG A 177 -9.89 2.27 -19.42
C ARG A 177 -8.63 3.11 -19.25
N THR A 178 -8.75 4.29 -18.68
CA THR A 178 -7.59 5.15 -18.42
C THR A 178 -6.74 4.58 -17.29
N ILE A 179 -7.36 4.14 -16.21
CA ILE A 179 -6.67 3.52 -15.06
C ILE A 179 -5.99 2.24 -15.52
N HIS A 180 -6.70 1.38 -16.25
CA HIS A 180 -6.17 0.14 -16.84
C HIS A 180 -4.92 0.40 -17.70
N GLY A 181 -4.97 1.37 -18.64
CA GLY A 181 -3.82 1.71 -19.47
C GLY A 181 -2.62 2.19 -18.68
N ARG A 182 -2.85 3.09 -17.71
CA ARG A 182 -1.80 3.65 -16.84
C ARG A 182 -1.19 2.58 -15.91
N MET A 183 -2.00 1.65 -15.40
CA MET A 183 -1.49 0.57 -14.55
C MET A 183 -0.63 -0.41 -15.35
N ARG A 184 -1.02 -0.76 -16.58
CA ARG A 184 -0.17 -1.58 -17.47
C ARG A 184 1.17 -0.90 -17.77
N GLU A 185 1.16 0.41 -18.03
CA GLU A 185 2.36 1.21 -18.21
C GLU A 185 3.23 1.22 -16.94
N TYR A 186 2.61 1.41 -15.76
CA TYR A 186 3.28 1.36 -14.48
C TYR A 186 4.00 0.03 -14.25
N LEU A 187 3.31 -1.09 -14.45
CA LEU A 187 3.90 -2.42 -14.30
C LEU A 187 5.03 -2.68 -15.32
N TYR A 188 4.86 -2.18 -16.55
CA TYR A 188 5.90 -2.28 -17.56
C TYR A 188 7.15 -1.51 -17.13
N VAL A 189 7.01 -0.25 -16.69
CA VAL A 189 8.13 0.58 -16.23
C VAL A 189 8.82 -0.07 -15.03
N LEU A 190 8.09 -0.51 -14.02
CA LEU A 190 8.68 -1.18 -12.84
C LEU A 190 9.52 -2.41 -13.22
N THR A 191 9.07 -3.19 -14.19
CA THR A 191 9.76 -4.43 -14.58
C THR A 191 10.89 -4.22 -15.57
N HIS A 192 11.00 -3.03 -16.20
CA HIS A 192 12.02 -2.69 -17.20
C HIS A 192 13.00 -1.59 -16.74
N THR A 193 12.84 -1.05 -15.54
CA THR A 193 13.78 -0.10 -14.95
C THR A 193 14.98 -0.85 -14.38
N GLU A 194 16.19 -0.56 -14.87
CA GLU A 194 17.44 -1.28 -14.54
C GLU A 194 17.78 -1.19 -13.04
N GLU A 195 17.47 -0.07 -12.40
CA GLU A 195 17.72 0.14 -10.97
C GLU A 195 16.71 -0.58 -10.05
N LEU A 196 15.70 -1.26 -10.60
CA LEU A 196 14.73 -2.01 -9.83
C LEU A 196 14.83 -3.53 -10.05
N GLN A 197 14.67 -4.28 -8.99
CA GLN A 197 14.35 -5.70 -9.06
C GLN A 197 12.88 -5.88 -8.69
N THR A 198 12.04 -6.19 -9.66
CA THR A 198 10.57 -6.21 -9.48
C THR A 198 9.99 -7.61 -9.66
N SER A 199 9.04 -7.96 -8.78
CA SER A 199 8.16 -9.12 -8.91
C SER A 199 6.71 -8.69 -8.81
N ILE A 200 5.84 -9.25 -9.67
CA ILE A 200 4.39 -9.07 -9.58
C ILE A 200 3.81 -10.33 -8.96
N ILE A 201 3.11 -10.17 -7.83
CA ILE A 201 2.65 -11.27 -6.97
C ILE A 201 1.11 -11.27 -6.98
N PRO A 202 0.46 -12.37 -7.40
CA PRO A 202 -1.00 -12.46 -7.45
C PRO A 202 -1.59 -12.79 -6.07
N ILE A 203 -1.35 -11.92 -5.10
CA ILE A 203 -1.93 -11.95 -3.75
C ILE A 203 -2.93 -10.81 -3.61
N GLY A 204 -4.08 -11.06 -2.98
CA GLY A 204 -5.13 -10.05 -2.88
C GLY A 204 -5.61 -9.60 -4.26
N ASP A 205 -5.49 -8.31 -4.54
CA ASP A 205 -5.75 -7.70 -5.85
C ASP A 205 -4.44 -7.41 -6.62
N GLY A 206 -3.42 -8.19 -6.33
CA GLY A 206 -2.09 -8.09 -6.92
C GLY A 206 -1.18 -7.07 -6.28
N VAL A 207 0.04 -7.48 -5.99
CA VAL A 207 1.10 -6.65 -5.44
C VAL A 207 2.26 -6.59 -6.42
N ALA A 208 2.74 -5.38 -6.74
CA ALA A 208 4.05 -5.20 -7.33
C ALA A 208 5.06 -4.89 -6.20
N LEU A 209 6.04 -5.76 -6.05
CA LEU A 209 7.12 -5.61 -5.10
C LEU A 209 8.41 -5.31 -5.84
N SER A 210 8.99 -4.14 -5.59
CA SER A 210 10.24 -3.71 -6.21
C SER A 210 11.28 -3.38 -5.15
N VAL A 211 12.51 -3.76 -5.39
CA VAL A 211 13.66 -3.38 -4.56
C VAL A 211 14.60 -2.53 -5.41
N LYS A 212 14.99 -1.35 -4.89
CA LYS A 212 15.95 -0.48 -5.55
C LYS A 212 17.36 -1.05 -5.35
N ARG A 213 18.08 -1.23 -6.45
CA ARG A 213 19.46 -1.75 -6.45
C ARG A 213 20.47 -0.73 -5.97
#